data_8eebacdb0d20da7ac5704ebae1f548a7
#
_entry.id   8eebacdb0d20da7ac5704ebae1f548a7
#
_cell.length_a   1.000
_cell.length_b   1.000
_cell.length_c   1.000
_cell.angle_alpha   90.00
_cell.angle_beta   90.00
_cell.angle_gamma   90.00
#
_symmetry.space_group_name_H-M   'P 1'
#
loop_
_entity.id
_entity.type
_entity.pdbx_description
1 polymer ?
#
loop_
_entity_poly.entity_id
_entity_poly.type
_entity_poly.pdbx_seq_one_letter_code
_entity_poly.pdbx_strand_id
1 'polypeptide(L)'
;VQPLRADTLTGVWGSVLLPVNDDDSIDFARLGEAVDALLGSGVHGVYTNGTAGEFFTLTDAEYDRLHELVAARASAAGVPFQLGASHPSGQLSRERVRRAAALRPGAIQVVLPDWLPLGPDEAVAALRGLADAADGVPLVLYHPPYAKTQVGPDLLERLAGEVPELIGVKVPGIDVARRVAGRLAVFVAGHTLASARPDGAAGSYSNVACLSPAGAVRWWEQMRTDPSAALDLERRLREFIAGHIVPLGAADPALDKTLAAIGGWAPVGTRVRWPHRSVPAGAIPALRAVAQRLVPELLG
;
A
#
# COMPACT_ATOMS: atom_id res chain seq x y z
N VAL A 1 -11.47 14.93 -2.58
CA VAL A 1 -12.04 13.86 -3.42
C VAL A 1 -13.33 13.31 -2.80
N GLN A 2 -14.14 12.59 -3.58
CA GLN A 2 -15.34 11.94 -3.05
C GLN A 2 -14.95 10.77 -2.14
N PRO A 3 -15.67 10.54 -1.02
CA PRO A 3 -15.49 9.33 -0.22
C PRO A 3 -15.67 8.07 -1.07
N LEU A 4 -14.77 7.11 -0.91
CA LEU A 4 -14.84 5.83 -1.60
C LEU A 4 -15.89 4.91 -0.95
N ARG A 5 -16.28 3.88 -1.68
CA ARG A 5 -17.16 2.82 -1.22
C ARG A 5 -16.54 1.47 -1.60
N ALA A 6 -17.02 0.40 -1.00
CA ALA A 6 -16.50 -0.94 -1.27
C ALA A 6 -16.58 -1.33 -2.77
N ASP A 7 -17.62 -0.87 -3.48
CA ASP A 7 -17.83 -1.12 -4.91
C ASP A 7 -17.01 -0.22 -5.84
N THR A 8 -16.52 0.92 -5.35
CA THR A 8 -15.68 1.86 -6.13
C THR A 8 -14.20 1.78 -5.80
N LEU A 9 -13.84 1.14 -4.69
CA LEU A 9 -12.45 0.92 -4.28
C LEU A 9 -11.90 -0.31 -4.99
N THR A 10 -11.21 -0.11 -6.13
CA THR A 10 -10.72 -1.19 -6.99
C THR A 10 -9.40 -0.84 -7.66
N GLY A 11 -8.76 -1.83 -8.28
CA GLY A 11 -7.62 -1.63 -9.18
C GLY A 11 -6.25 -1.59 -8.52
N VAL A 12 -5.30 -0.94 -9.18
CA VAL A 12 -3.90 -0.80 -8.74
C VAL A 12 -3.74 0.48 -7.96
N TRP A 13 -3.33 0.36 -6.70
CA TRP A 13 -3.04 1.49 -5.81
C TRP A 13 -1.54 1.57 -5.57
N GLY A 14 -0.95 2.70 -5.93
CA GLY A 14 0.48 2.95 -5.79
C GLY A 14 0.85 3.50 -4.42
N SER A 15 1.92 2.95 -3.83
CA SER A 15 2.46 3.46 -2.56
C SER A 15 3.29 4.71 -2.78
N VAL A 16 3.07 5.72 -1.96
CA VAL A 16 3.98 6.85 -1.83
C VAL A 16 5.21 6.39 -1.04
N LEU A 17 6.37 6.35 -1.71
CA LEU A 17 7.65 5.98 -1.13
C LEU A 17 8.40 7.24 -0.70
N LEU A 18 9.15 7.17 0.41
CA LEU A 18 9.86 8.32 0.97
C LEU A 18 11.30 8.41 0.43
N PRO A 19 11.68 9.41 -0.38
CA PRO A 19 13.08 9.70 -0.65
C PRO A 19 13.77 10.19 0.62
N VAL A 20 14.86 9.52 1.02
CA VAL A 20 15.58 9.80 2.28
C VAL A 20 16.98 10.28 1.95
N ASN A 21 17.40 11.37 2.60
CA ASN A 21 18.74 11.96 2.54
C ASN A 21 19.73 11.21 3.44
N ASP A 22 21.02 11.55 3.34
CA ASP A 22 22.08 10.90 4.11
C ASP A 22 21.98 11.16 5.62
N ASP A 23 21.34 12.25 6.02
CA ASP A 23 21.05 12.62 7.41
C ASP A 23 19.73 12.04 7.95
N ASP A 24 19.11 11.11 7.22
CA ASP A 24 17.81 10.51 7.52
C ASP A 24 16.59 11.47 7.41
N SER A 25 16.78 12.70 6.95
CA SER A 25 15.66 13.59 6.64
C SER A 25 14.92 13.13 5.37
N ILE A 26 13.62 13.48 5.26
CA ILE A 26 12.85 13.27 4.02
C ILE A 26 13.18 14.38 3.04
N ASP A 27 13.56 14.01 1.81
CA ASP A 27 13.67 14.96 0.71
C ASP A 27 12.30 15.24 0.09
N PHE A 28 11.67 16.30 0.56
CA PHE A 28 10.33 16.67 0.11
C PHE A 28 10.28 17.19 -1.34
N ALA A 29 11.40 17.61 -1.92
CA ALA A 29 11.46 17.99 -3.34
C ALA A 29 11.35 16.73 -4.21
N ARG A 30 12.24 15.75 -3.98
CA ARG A 30 12.17 14.43 -4.66
C ARG A 30 10.86 13.70 -4.38
N LEU A 31 10.31 13.84 -3.15
CA LEU A 31 9.01 13.27 -2.81
C LEU A 31 7.90 13.86 -3.71
N GLY A 32 7.93 15.18 -3.91
CA GLY A 32 7.00 15.84 -4.81
C GLY A 32 7.09 15.30 -6.23
N GLU A 33 8.30 15.18 -6.79
CA GLU A 33 8.51 14.61 -8.12
C GLU A 33 8.02 13.15 -8.20
N ALA A 34 8.29 12.34 -7.18
CA ALA A 34 7.82 10.95 -7.13
C ALA A 34 6.29 10.84 -7.06
N VAL A 35 5.63 11.71 -6.29
CA VAL A 35 4.17 11.77 -6.22
C VAL A 35 3.59 12.18 -7.58
N ASP A 36 4.14 13.20 -8.25
CA ASP A 36 3.68 13.62 -9.58
C ASP A 36 3.83 12.50 -10.61
N ALA A 37 4.98 11.82 -10.63
CA ALA A 37 5.21 10.68 -11.52
C ALA A 37 4.23 9.53 -11.26
N LEU A 38 3.93 9.25 -9.98
CA LEU A 38 2.96 8.23 -9.59
C LEU A 38 1.54 8.60 -10.03
N LEU A 39 1.11 9.85 -9.80
CA LEU A 39 -0.21 10.36 -10.20
C LEU A 39 -0.37 10.35 -11.73
N GLY A 40 0.69 10.67 -12.48
CA GLY A 40 0.69 10.67 -13.95
C GLY A 40 0.74 9.27 -14.58
N SER A 41 0.96 8.21 -13.81
CA SER A 41 1.15 6.84 -14.32
C SER A 41 -0.14 6.09 -14.68
N GLY A 42 -1.31 6.65 -14.36
CA GLY A 42 -2.61 6.01 -14.58
C GLY A 42 -3.05 5.04 -13.48
N VAL A 43 -2.39 5.01 -12.33
CA VAL A 43 -2.85 4.22 -11.17
C VAL A 43 -4.26 4.63 -10.73
N HIS A 44 -5.04 3.67 -10.25
CA HIS A 44 -6.43 3.91 -9.84
C HIS A 44 -6.53 4.74 -8.54
N GLY A 45 -5.44 4.84 -7.82
CA GLY A 45 -5.29 5.68 -6.64
C GLY A 45 -3.90 5.56 -6.04
N VAL A 46 -3.61 6.46 -5.12
CA VAL A 46 -2.36 6.46 -4.36
C VAL A 46 -2.64 6.34 -2.86
N TYR A 47 -1.70 5.78 -2.12
CA TYR A 47 -1.83 5.70 -0.66
C TYR A 47 -0.50 6.02 0.03
N THR A 48 -0.60 6.60 1.23
CA THR A 48 0.53 6.90 2.09
C THR A 48 0.63 5.90 3.24
N ASN A 49 1.77 5.86 3.90
CA ASN A 49 1.93 5.29 5.24
C ASN A 49 1.46 3.84 5.42
N GLY A 50 1.55 3.03 4.36
CA GLY A 50 1.70 1.59 4.52
C GLY A 50 3.13 1.25 4.98
N THR A 51 3.47 -0.03 5.09
CA THR A 51 4.83 -0.48 5.41
C THR A 51 5.85 0.06 4.41
N ALA A 52 5.55 0.03 3.11
CA ALA A 52 6.39 0.60 2.05
C ALA A 52 6.69 2.09 2.24
N GLY A 53 5.73 2.84 2.78
CA GLY A 53 5.84 4.28 3.11
C GLY A 53 6.45 4.55 4.49
N GLU A 54 7.07 3.58 5.15
CA GLU A 54 7.82 3.74 6.40
C GLU A 54 7.07 4.50 7.51
N PHE A 55 5.74 4.30 7.65
CA PHE A 55 4.87 5.07 8.57
C PHE A 55 5.36 5.09 10.02
N PHE A 56 6.09 4.04 10.42
CA PHE A 56 6.60 3.85 11.77
C PHE A 56 7.87 4.65 12.07
N THR A 57 8.46 5.31 11.06
CA THR A 57 9.67 6.15 11.21
C THR A 57 9.35 7.65 11.21
N LEU A 58 8.10 8.04 10.93
CA LEU A 58 7.71 9.44 10.79
C LEU A 58 7.52 10.13 12.13
N THR A 59 8.13 11.31 12.26
CA THR A 59 7.71 12.29 13.26
C THR A 59 6.33 12.86 12.90
N ASP A 60 5.63 13.46 13.86
CA ASP A 60 4.30 14.04 13.59
C ASP A 60 4.36 15.20 12.61
N ALA A 61 5.41 16.03 12.65
CA ALA A 61 5.60 17.12 11.69
C ALA A 61 5.82 16.59 10.25
N GLU A 62 6.56 15.50 10.09
CA GLU A 62 6.74 14.85 8.78
C GLU A 62 5.47 14.18 8.29
N TYR A 63 4.72 13.57 9.21
CA TYR A 63 3.40 12.99 8.93
C TYR A 63 2.45 14.04 8.32
N ASP A 64 2.33 15.19 8.97
CA ASP A 64 1.44 16.25 8.51
C ASP A 64 1.89 16.79 7.15
N ARG A 65 3.17 17.14 7.02
CA ARG A 65 3.72 17.70 5.78
C ARG A 65 3.61 16.73 4.58
N LEU A 66 3.84 15.42 4.81
CA LEU A 66 3.65 14.38 3.79
C LEU A 66 2.20 14.34 3.32
N HIS A 67 1.26 14.32 4.27
CA HIS A 67 -0.16 14.19 3.95
C HIS A 67 -0.73 15.43 3.26
N GLU A 68 -0.33 16.63 3.68
CA GLU A 68 -0.68 17.89 3.01
C GLU A 68 -0.19 17.90 1.56
N LEU A 69 1.07 17.49 1.33
CA LEU A 69 1.65 17.42 -0.01
C LEU A 69 0.87 16.46 -0.91
N VAL A 70 0.63 15.24 -0.42
CA VAL A 70 -0.07 14.20 -1.21
C VAL A 70 -1.52 14.60 -1.46
N ALA A 71 -2.24 15.08 -0.45
CA ALA A 71 -3.63 15.51 -0.59
C ALA A 71 -3.78 16.66 -1.60
N ALA A 72 -2.89 17.66 -1.54
CA ALA A 72 -2.92 18.77 -2.48
C ALA A 72 -2.68 18.31 -3.93
N ARG A 73 -1.64 17.50 -4.16
CA ARG A 73 -1.28 17.03 -5.52
C ARG A 73 -2.31 16.05 -6.09
N ALA A 74 -2.74 15.07 -5.30
CA ALA A 74 -3.74 14.10 -5.75
C ALA A 74 -5.09 14.75 -6.04
N SER A 75 -5.52 15.72 -5.20
CA SER A 75 -6.73 16.49 -5.45
C SER A 75 -6.64 17.33 -6.74
N ALA A 76 -5.50 17.99 -6.97
CA ALA A 76 -5.28 18.77 -8.19
C ALA A 76 -5.26 17.88 -9.45
N ALA A 77 -4.73 16.66 -9.34
CA ALA A 77 -4.71 15.67 -10.43
C ALA A 77 -6.05 14.94 -10.62
N GLY A 78 -7.00 15.07 -9.69
CA GLY A 78 -8.27 14.33 -9.71
C GLY A 78 -8.11 12.82 -9.45
N VAL A 79 -6.98 12.40 -8.88
CA VAL A 79 -6.69 10.99 -8.58
C VAL A 79 -7.14 10.65 -7.16
N PRO A 80 -7.89 9.56 -6.95
CA PRO A 80 -8.25 9.10 -5.61
C PRO A 80 -7.03 8.84 -4.73
N PHE A 81 -7.10 9.22 -3.45
CA PHE A 81 -6.01 8.99 -2.53
C PHE A 81 -6.49 8.51 -1.16
N GLN A 82 -5.67 7.74 -0.51
CA GLN A 82 -5.84 7.28 0.88
C GLN A 82 -4.67 7.77 1.73
N LEU A 83 -4.98 8.15 2.96
CA LEU A 83 -3.99 8.55 3.94
C LEU A 83 -3.88 7.48 5.03
N GLY A 84 -2.66 6.97 5.25
CA GLY A 84 -2.41 5.99 6.30
C GLY A 84 -2.24 6.66 7.65
N ALA A 85 -3.04 6.27 8.64
CA ALA A 85 -3.07 6.87 9.97
C ALA A 85 -2.59 5.93 11.09
N SER A 86 -1.83 4.91 10.71
CA SER A 86 -1.35 3.88 11.62
C SER A 86 -0.28 4.39 12.58
N HIS A 87 -0.36 3.96 13.85
CA HIS A 87 0.66 4.16 14.87
C HIS A 87 0.60 3.01 15.88
N PRO A 88 1.74 2.55 16.47
CA PRO A 88 1.73 1.53 17.52
C PRO A 88 0.89 1.89 18.76
N SER A 89 0.83 3.18 19.12
CA SER A 89 -0.08 3.69 20.13
C SER A 89 -1.47 3.94 19.55
N GLY A 90 -2.51 3.30 20.12
CA GLY A 90 -3.89 3.50 19.69
C GLY A 90 -4.37 4.95 19.82
N GLN A 91 -3.90 5.69 20.84
CA GLN A 91 -4.27 7.10 21.03
C GLN A 91 -3.68 7.98 19.92
N LEU A 92 -2.39 7.79 19.58
CA LEU A 92 -1.76 8.51 18.47
C LEU A 92 -2.35 8.10 17.11
N SER A 93 -2.75 6.84 16.95
CA SER A 93 -3.48 6.42 15.74
C SER A 93 -4.80 7.17 15.59
N ARG A 94 -5.61 7.29 16.65
CA ARG A 94 -6.86 8.09 16.64
C ARG A 94 -6.61 9.57 16.31
N GLU A 95 -5.54 10.15 16.82
CA GLU A 95 -5.19 11.53 16.53
C GLU A 95 -4.74 11.70 15.07
N ARG A 96 -3.92 10.78 14.55
CA ARG A 96 -3.55 10.75 13.14
C ARG A 96 -4.77 10.58 12.22
N VAL A 97 -5.76 9.77 12.61
CA VAL A 97 -7.02 9.65 11.87
C VAL A 97 -7.76 10.98 11.79
N ARG A 98 -7.89 11.73 12.90
CA ARG A 98 -8.53 13.05 12.89
C ARG A 98 -7.84 14.04 11.96
N ARG A 99 -6.50 14.06 12.01
CA ARG A 99 -5.69 14.94 11.13
C ARG A 99 -5.80 14.54 9.66
N ALA A 100 -5.78 13.25 9.36
CA ALA A 100 -5.99 12.74 8.01
C ALA A 100 -7.40 13.06 7.49
N ALA A 101 -8.43 12.90 8.31
CA ALA A 101 -9.82 13.19 7.94
C ALA A 101 -10.04 14.65 7.52
N ALA A 102 -9.33 15.59 8.18
CA ALA A 102 -9.39 17.02 7.83
C ALA A 102 -8.96 17.32 6.40
N LEU A 103 -8.11 16.46 5.80
CA LEU A 103 -7.65 16.59 4.41
C LEU A 103 -8.62 15.95 3.39
N ARG A 104 -9.74 15.39 3.84
CA ARG A 104 -10.79 14.81 2.97
C ARG A 104 -10.27 13.79 1.95
N PRO A 105 -9.50 12.74 2.36
CA PRO A 105 -9.13 11.66 1.48
C PRO A 105 -10.35 10.82 1.06
N GLY A 106 -10.18 9.99 0.04
CA GLY A 106 -11.21 9.03 -0.35
C GLY A 106 -11.45 7.93 0.69
N ALA A 107 -10.41 7.57 1.46
CA ALA A 107 -10.46 6.68 2.63
C ALA A 107 -9.23 6.88 3.52
N ILE A 108 -9.29 6.38 4.76
CA ILE A 108 -8.15 6.34 5.67
C ILE A 108 -7.73 4.89 5.89
N GLN A 109 -6.45 4.59 5.64
CA GLN A 109 -5.88 3.27 5.92
C GLN A 109 -5.42 3.21 7.39
N VAL A 110 -5.82 2.16 8.09
CA VAL A 110 -5.48 1.93 9.49
C VAL A 110 -4.97 0.50 9.71
N VAL A 111 -4.15 0.30 10.75
CA VAL A 111 -3.86 -1.01 11.35
C VAL A 111 -4.47 -1.07 12.73
N LEU A 112 -4.78 -2.25 13.22
CA LEU A 112 -5.14 -2.43 14.64
C LEU A 112 -3.93 -2.11 15.53
N PRO A 113 -4.13 -1.57 16.75
CA PRO A 113 -3.05 -1.38 17.71
C PRO A 113 -2.20 -2.64 17.89
N ASP A 114 -0.87 -2.50 17.76
CA ASP A 114 0.00 -3.66 17.52
C ASP A 114 1.01 -3.94 18.64
N TRP A 115 1.01 -3.17 19.76
CA TRP A 115 1.93 -3.47 20.85
C TRP A 115 1.50 -4.74 21.63
N LEU A 116 0.21 -4.86 21.96
CA LEU A 116 -0.43 -6.04 22.52
C LEU A 116 -1.50 -6.55 21.55
N PRO A 117 -1.63 -7.86 21.36
CA PRO A 117 -2.71 -8.40 20.55
C PRO A 117 -4.06 -8.11 21.19
N LEU A 118 -5.04 -7.75 20.38
CA LEU A 118 -6.41 -7.48 20.80
C LEU A 118 -7.26 -8.75 20.71
N GLY A 119 -8.16 -8.92 21.70
CA GLY A 119 -9.26 -9.86 21.57
C GLY A 119 -10.30 -9.39 20.54
N PRO A 120 -11.23 -10.26 20.10
CA PRO A 120 -12.22 -9.91 19.07
C PRO A 120 -13.08 -8.68 19.41
N ASP A 121 -13.52 -8.55 20.66
CA ASP A 121 -14.33 -7.41 21.13
C ASP A 121 -13.50 -6.12 21.13
N GLU A 122 -12.24 -6.20 21.55
CA GLU A 122 -11.32 -5.08 21.54
C GLU A 122 -10.98 -4.62 20.12
N ALA A 123 -10.84 -5.55 19.17
CA ALA A 123 -10.60 -5.24 17.76
C ALA A 123 -11.78 -4.47 17.15
N VAL A 124 -13.02 -4.90 17.45
CA VAL A 124 -14.24 -4.18 17.03
C VAL A 124 -14.28 -2.78 17.66
N ALA A 125 -14.06 -2.70 18.98
CA ALA A 125 -14.09 -1.43 19.71
C ALA A 125 -13.00 -0.46 19.20
N ALA A 126 -11.78 -0.98 18.91
CA ALA A 126 -10.69 -0.20 18.35
C ALA A 126 -11.07 0.37 16.97
N LEU A 127 -11.60 -0.45 16.07
CA LEU A 127 -11.96 -0.01 14.73
C LEU A 127 -13.14 0.99 14.74
N ARG A 128 -14.14 0.79 15.60
CA ARG A 128 -15.22 1.77 15.83
C ARG A 128 -14.68 3.11 16.33
N GLY A 129 -13.77 3.09 17.31
CA GLY A 129 -13.15 4.31 17.83
C GLY A 129 -12.26 5.04 16.80
N LEU A 130 -11.72 4.34 15.79
CA LEU A 130 -11.05 4.96 14.64
C LEU A 130 -12.07 5.52 13.64
N ALA A 131 -13.18 4.82 13.41
CA ALA A 131 -14.28 5.29 12.54
C ALA A 131 -14.92 6.56 13.09
N ASP A 132 -15.19 6.62 14.39
CA ASP A 132 -15.68 7.83 15.06
C ASP A 132 -14.71 9.02 14.88
N ALA A 133 -13.41 8.75 14.92
CA ALA A 133 -12.37 9.77 14.74
C ALA A 133 -12.23 10.22 13.28
N ALA A 134 -12.70 9.42 12.32
CA ALA A 134 -12.57 9.68 10.88
C ALA A 134 -13.63 10.63 10.34
N ASP A 135 -14.60 11.06 11.15
CA ASP A 135 -15.61 12.08 10.79
C ASP A 135 -16.27 11.82 9.43
N GLY A 136 -16.76 10.60 9.23
CA GLY A 136 -17.44 10.15 8.01
C GLY A 136 -16.53 9.79 6.84
N VAL A 137 -15.21 9.86 6.98
CA VAL A 137 -14.27 9.30 5.98
C VAL A 137 -14.18 7.79 6.19
N PRO A 138 -14.40 6.97 5.14
CA PRO A 138 -14.39 5.52 5.28
C PRO A 138 -12.98 4.97 5.59
N LEU A 139 -12.96 3.79 6.21
CA LEU A 139 -11.74 3.11 6.61
C LEU A 139 -11.38 1.94 5.70
N VAL A 140 -10.08 1.71 5.56
CA VAL A 140 -9.48 0.50 4.99
C VAL A 140 -8.58 -0.13 6.04
N LEU A 141 -8.86 -1.37 6.44
CA LEU A 141 -8.01 -2.09 7.38
C LEU A 141 -6.82 -2.70 6.64
N TYR A 142 -5.61 -2.36 7.06
CA TYR A 142 -4.42 -3.07 6.64
C TYR A 142 -4.06 -4.13 7.67
N HIS A 143 -4.05 -5.39 7.25
CA HIS A 143 -3.63 -6.53 8.05
C HIS A 143 -2.34 -7.12 7.47
N PRO A 144 -1.14 -6.68 7.94
CA PRO A 144 0.13 -7.26 7.51
C PRO A 144 0.34 -8.65 8.12
N PRO A 145 1.15 -9.51 7.48
CA PRO A 145 1.35 -10.88 7.95
C PRO A 145 2.05 -10.98 9.31
N TYR A 146 2.74 -9.92 9.74
CA TYR A 146 3.45 -9.83 11.01
C TYR A 146 2.67 -9.06 12.09
N ALA A 147 1.42 -8.68 11.84
CA ALA A 147 0.58 -8.05 12.87
C ALA A 147 0.37 -8.98 14.06
N LYS A 148 0.48 -8.45 15.28
CA LYS A 148 0.27 -9.23 16.50
C LYS A 148 -1.19 -9.64 16.71
N THR A 149 -2.12 -8.75 16.37
CA THR A 149 -3.55 -9.08 16.31
C THR A 149 -3.83 -9.77 14.98
N GLN A 150 -4.02 -11.09 15.03
CA GLN A 150 -4.35 -11.85 13.83
C GLN A 150 -5.83 -11.71 13.48
N VAL A 151 -6.10 -11.27 12.27
CA VAL A 151 -7.46 -11.10 11.74
C VAL A 151 -7.77 -12.28 10.81
N GLY A 152 -8.28 -13.36 11.40
CA GLY A 152 -8.78 -14.51 10.64
C GLY A 152 -10.15 -14.24 10.01
N PRO A 153 -10.67 -15.19 9.19
CA PRO A 153 -11.93 -15.02 8.47
C PRO A 153 -13.13 -14.65 9.35
N ASP A 154 -13.26 -15.28 10.53
CA ASP A 154 -14.40 -15.03 11.44
C ASP A 154 -14.35 -13.62 12.04
N LEU A 155 -13.17 -13.17 12.49
CA LEU A 155 -13.02 -11.81 12.98
C LEU A 155 -13.23 -10.79 11.86
N LEU A 156 -12.76 -11.06 10.66
CA LEU A 156 -12.95 -10.16 9.52
C LEU A 156 -14.42 -10.03 9.12
N GLU A 157 -15.18 -11.13 9.12
CA GLU A 157 -16.65 -11.08 8.93
C GLU A 157 -17.33 -10.24 10.00
N ARG A 158 -16.93 -10.43 11.23
CA ARG A 158 -17.46 -9.67 12.38
C ARG A 158 -17.16 -8.17 12.21
N LEU A 159 -15.92 -7.79 11.90
CA LEU A 159 -15.52 -6.40 11.64
C LEU A 159 -16.34 -5.79 10.50
N ALA A 160 -16.47 -6.52 9.39
CA ALA A 160 -17.30 -6.08 8.26
C ALA A 160 -18.78 -5.91 8.63
N GLY A 161 -19.28 -6.71 9.59
CA GLY A 161 -20.67 -6.66 10.07
C GLY A 161 -20.96 -5.54 11.05
N GLU A 162 -19.98 -5.23 11.90
CA GLU A 162 -20.18 -4.35 13.04
C GLU A 162 -19.60 -2.93 12.87
N VAL A 163 -18.80 -2.69 11.81
CA VAL A 163 -18.19 -1.39 11.48
C VAL A 163 -18.54 -0.99 10.05
N PRO A 164 -19.67 -0.32 9.84
CA PRO A 164 -20.15 0.06 8.50
C PRO A 164 -19.19 0.96 7.71
N GLU A 165 -18.35 1.73 8.41
CA GLU A 165 -17.33 2.61 7.82
C GLU A 165 -16.15 1.83 7.24
N LEU A 166 -16.00 0.55 7.57
CA LEU A 166 -14.99 -0.33 6.96
C LEU A 166 -15.44 -0.72 5.55
N ILE A 167 -14.78 -0.16 4.54
CA ILE A 167 -15.11 -0.41 3.13
C ILE A 167 -14.13 -1.34 2.43
N GLY A 168 -12.97 -1.60 3.01
CA GLY A 168 -11.97 -2.44 2.39
C GLY A 168 -10.97 -3.01 3.40
N VAL A 169 -10.27 -4.02 2.95
CA VAL A 169 -9.20 -4.66 3.71
C VAL A 169 -8.04 -5.03 2.81
N LYS A 170 -6.80 -4.82 3.26
CA LYS A 170 -5.60 -5.37 2.64
C LYS A 170 -5.10 -6.53 3.48
N VAL A 171 -5.04 -7.70 2.88
CA VAL A 171 -4.68 -8.98 3.52
C VAL A 171 -3.42 -9.60 2.93
N PRO A 172 -2.72 -10.49 3.67
CA PRO A 172 -1.56 -11.20 3.13
C PRO A 172 -1.93 -12.14 1.98
N GLY A 173 -3.12 -12.73 2.00
CA GLY A 173 -3.64 -13.61 0.94
C GLY A 173 -5.15 -13.59 0.90
N ILE A 174 -5.72 -13.87 -0.26
CA ILE A 174 -7.18 -13.80 -0.50
C ILE A 174 -7.98 -14.76 0.40
N ASP A 175 -7.40 -15.88 0.81
CA ASP A 175 -8.07 -16.90 1.63
C ASP A 175 -8.63 -16.35 2.94
N VAL A 176 -7.92 -15.38 3.55
CA VAL A 176 -8.37 -14.73 4.80
C VAL A 176 -9.66 -13.93 4.59
N ALA A 177 -9.86 -13.35 3.41
CA ALA A 177 -10.92 -12.40 3.14
C ALA A 177 -11.97 -12.87 2.11
N ARG A 178 -11.87 -14.11 1.62
CA ARG A 178 -12.77 -14.65 0.60
C ARG A 178 -14.25 -14.53 0.98
N ARG A 179 -14.57 -14.72 2.26
CA ARG A 179 -15.94 -14.65 2.82
C ARG A 179 -16.53 -13.24 2.87
N VAL A 180 -15.70 -12.22 2.82
CA VAL A 180 -16.12 -10.79 2.83
C VAL A 180 -15.96 -10.11 1.47
N ALA A 181 -15.45 -10.83 0.47
CA ALA A 181 -15.33 -10.33 -0.89
C ALA A 181 -16.70 -9.92 -1.43
N GLY A 182 -16.76 -8.72 -2.05
CA GLY A 182 -18.02 -8.11 -2.50
C GLY A 182 -18.75 -7.26 -1.42
N ARG A 183 -18.55 -7.56 -0.13
CA ARG A 183 -18.97 -6.70 0.97
C ARG A 183 -17.90 -5.66 1.31
N LEU A 184 -16.65 -6.08 1.34
CA LEU A 184 -15.46 -5.26 1.43
C LEU A 184 -14.68 -5.34 0.12
N ALA A 185 -14.02 -4.25 -0.25
CA ALA A 185 -12.98 -4.28 -1.28
C ALA A 185 -11.75 -5.01 -0.72
N VAL A 186 -11.48 -6.21 -1.22
CA VAL A 186 -10.34 -7.02 -0.76
C VAL A 186 -9.13 -6.72 -1.61
N PHE A 187 -8.05 -6.28 -0.96
CA PHE A 187 -6.77 -6.00 -1.59
C PHE A 187 -5.70 -7.01 -1.18
N VAL A 188 -4.91 -7.43 -2.14
CA VAL A 188 -3.76 -8.33 -1.95
C VAL A 188 -2.45 -7.63 -2.34
N ALA A 189 -1.33 -8.30 -2.15
CA ALA A 189 -0.05 -7.85 -2.71
C ALA A 189 -0.10 -7.90 -4.25
N GLY A 190 0.56 -6.94 -4.93
CA GLY A 190 0.50 -6.84 -6.38
C GLY A 190 0.90 -8.14 -7.10
N HIS A 191 1.98 -8.78 -6.65
CA HIS A 191 2.52 -10.00 -7.25
C HIS A 191 1.68 -11.27 -7.06
N THR A 192 0.48 -11.16 -6.46
CA THR A 192 -0.48 -12.26 -6.30
C THR A 192 -1.87 -11.89 -6.81
N LEU A 193 -1.98 -10.77 -7.52
CA LEU A 193 -3.28 -10.20 -7.88
C LEU A 193 -4.00 -10.99 -8.97
N ALA A 194 -3.29 -11.46 -10.01
CA ALA A 194 -3.91 -12.16 -11.13
C ALA A 194 -4.58 -13.46 -10.68
N SER A 195 -3.89 -14.23 -9.82
CA SER A 195 -4.45 -15.47 -9.24
C SER A 195 -5.53 -15.23 -8.18
N ALA A 196 -5.53 -14.07 -7.51
CA ALA A 196 -6.52 -13.74 -6.48
C ALA A 196 -7.82 -13.13 -7.03
N ARG A 197 -7.81 -12.59 -8.26
CA ARG A 197 -9.00 -11.95 -8.85
C ARG A 197 -10.21 -12.87 -8.99
N PRO A 198 -10.08 -14.13 -9.46
CA PRO A 198 -11.23 -15.04 -9.53
C PRO A 198 -11.88 -15.31 -8.17
N ASP A 199 -11.12 -15.17 -7.08
CA ASP A 199 -11.60 -15.35 -5.70
C ASP A 199 -12.14 -14.05 -5.08
N GLY A 200 -12.27 -12.97 -5.85
CA GLY A 200 -12.91 -11.73 -5.44
C GLY A 200 -11.96 -10.63 -4.98
N ALA A 201 -10.65 -10.70 -5.30
CA ALA A 201 -9.76 -9.57 -5.05
C ALA A 201 -10.16 -8.36 -5.91
N ALA A 202 -10.48 -7.26 -5.25
CA ALA A 202 -10.87 -5.99 -5.88
C ALA A 202 -9.66 -5.24 -6.46
N GLY A 203 -8.46 -5.48 -5.94
CA GLY A 203 -7.26 -4.79 -6.40
C GLY A 203 -6.03 -5.13 -5.57
N SER A 204 -4.98 -4.30 -5.71
CA SER A 204 -3.74 -4.42 -4.93
C SER A 204 -3.24 -3.09 -4.39
N TYR A 205 -2.73 -3.10 -3.16
CA TYR A 205 -1.73 -2.16 -2.69
C TYR A 205 -0.38 -2.70 -3.17
N SER A 206 0.13 -2.10 -4.25
CA SER A 206 0.91 -2.86 -5.20
C SER A 206 2.41 -2.65 -5.06
N ASN A 207 3.13 -3.70 -4.65
CA ASN A 207 4.59 -3.74 -4.81
C ASN A 207 5.00 -3.81 -6.30
N VAL A 208 4.13 -4.28 -7.20
CA VAL A 208 4.35 -4.21 -8.66
C VAL A 208 4.31 -2.75 -9.14
N ALA A 209 3.44 -1.92 -8.54
CA ALA A 209 3.46 -0.48 -8.80
C ALA A 209 4.73 0.20 -8.23
N CYS A 210 5.39 -0.37 -7.20
CA CYS A 210 6.72 0.09 -6.81
C CYS A 210 7.73 -0.17 -7.94
N LEU A 211 7.68 -1.32 -8.60
CA LEU A 211 8.54 -1.61 -9.75
C LEU A 211 8.21 -0.73 -10.96
N SER A 212 6.94 -0.68 -11.34
CA SER A 212 6.46 0.09 -12.49
C SER A 212 4.98 0.42 -12.31
N PRO A 213 4.63 1.66 -11.94
CA PRO A 213 3.23 2.04 -11.79
C PRO A 213 2.43 1.83 -13.06
N ALA A 214 2.90 2.33 -14.21
CA ALA A 214 2.24 2.18 -15.50
C ALA A 214 2.19 0.71 -15.97
N GLY A 215 3.27 -0.06 -15.73
CA GLY A 215 3.31 -1.50 -16.00
C GLY A 215 2.28 -2.28 -15.20
N ALA A 216 2.10 -1.94 -13.93
CA ALA A 216 1.10 -2.56 -13.07
C ALA A 216 -0.33 -2.27 -13.55
N VAL A 217 -0.59 -1.07 -14.08
CA VAL A 217 -1.89 -0.71 -14.67
C VAL A 217 -2.14 -1.48 -15.97
N ARG A 218 -1.14 -1.56 -16.88
CA ARG A 218 -1.28 -2.39 -18.08
C ARG A 218 -1.55 -3.85 -17.74
N TRP A 219 -0.87 -4.39 -16.76
CA TRP A 219 -1.09 -5.77 -16.30
C TRP A 219 -2.47 -5.97 -15.68
N TRP A 220 -3.00 -4.99 -14.93
CA TRP A 220 -4.38 -5.02 -14.44
C TRP A 220 -5.40 -5.16 -15.57
N GLU A 221 -5.25 -4.39 -16.65
CA GLU A 221 -6.12 -4.52 -17.83
C GLU A 221 -5.93 -5.88 -18.54
N GLN A 222 -4.70 -6.37 -18.62
CA GLN A 222 -4.40 -7.69 -19.18
C GLN A 222 -5.10 -8.82 -18.41
N MET A 223 -5.25 -8.72 -17.09
CA MET A 223 -6.00 -9.71 -16.31
C MET A 223 -7.45 -9.90 -16.78
N ARG A 224 -8.03 -8.90 -17.42
CA ARG A 224 -9.38 -8.96 -17.99
C ARG A 224 -9.37 -9.43 -19.44
N THR A 225 -8.41 -9.01 -20.24
CA THR A 225 -8.37 -9.25 -21.70
C THR A 225 -7.66 -10.56 -22.05
N ASP A 226 -6.65 -10.95 -21.29
CA ASP A 226 -5.90 -12.19 -21.44
C ASP A 226 -5.45 -12.74 -20.08
N PRO A 227 -6.36 -13.41 -19.35
CA PRO A 227 -6.04 -13.96 -18.02
C PRO A 227 -4.88 -14.97 -18.02
N SER A 228 -4.69 -15.71 -19.12
CA SER A 228 -3.62 -16.70 -19.23
C SER A 228 -2.25 -16.04 -19.26
N ALA A 229 -2.08 -15.02 -20.10
CA ALA A 229 -0.84 -14.24 -20.16
C ALA A 229 -0.60 -13.47 -18.85
N ALA A 230 -1.66 -12.98 -18.20
CA ALA A 230 -1.53 -12.31 -16.91
C ALA A 230 -1.04 -13.27 -15.80
N LEU A 231 -1.51 -14.52 -15.78
CA LEU A 231 -1.04 -15.55 -14.84
C LEU A 231 0.40 -15.99 -15.13
N ASP A 232 0.81 -16.08 -16.40
CA ASP A 232 2.21 -16.35 -16.75
C ASP A 232 3.13 -15.23 -16.29
N LEU A 233 2.75 -13.98 -16.48
CA LEU A 233 3.50 -12.83 -15.96
C LEU A 233 3.57 -12.87 -14.43
N GLU A 234 2.46 -13.22 -13.72
CA GLU A 234 2.51 -13.42 -12.26
C GLU A 234 3.54 -14.47 -11.86
N ARG A 235 3.58 -15.61 -12.54
CA ARG A 235 4.53 -16.68 -12.25
C ARG A 235 5.98 -16.17 -12.37
N ARG A 236 6.33 -15.49 -13.47
CA ARG A 236 7.68 -14.92 -13.70
C ARG A 236 8.01 -13.80 -12.72
N LEU A 237 7.03 -12.98 -12.35
CA LEU A 237 7.19 -11.92 -11.36
C LEU A 237 7.46 -12.51 -9.96
N ARG A 238 6.75 -13.57 -9.59
CA ARG A 238 6.99 -14.28 -8.31
C ARG A 238 8.37 -14.95 -8.30
N GLU A 239 8.82 -15.52 -9.43
CA GLU A 239 10.18 -16.03 -9.60
C GLU A 239 11.22 -14.90 -9.41
N PHE A 240 11.01 -13.75 -10.03
CA PHE A 240 11.88 -12.58 -9.86
C PHE A 240 11.95 -12.13 -8.38
N ILE A 241 10.80 -11.97 -7.74
CA ILE A 241 10.75 -11.51 -6.34
C ILE A 241 11.39 -12.54 -5.41
N ALA A 242 11.01 -13.82 -5.51
CA ALA A 242 11.53 -14.87 -4.63
C ALA A 242 13.02 -15.17 -4.86
N GLY A 243 13.46 -15.13 -6.10
CA GLY A 243 14.85 -15.46 -6.47
C GLY A 243 15.84 -14.31 -6.36
N HIS A 244 15.40 -13.06 -6.44
CA HIS A 244 16.32 -11.92 -6.56
C HIS A 244 16.04 -10.75 -5.60
N ILE A 245 14.82 -10.58 -5.12
CA ILE A 245 14.47 -9.49 -4.22
C ILE A 245 14.47 -9.96 -2.75
N VAL A 246 13.74 -11.02 -2.44
CA VAL A 246 13.71 -11.58 -1.07
C VAL A 246 15.09 -11.96 -0.54
N PRO A 247 16.01 -12.59 -1.33
CA PRO A 247 17.35 -12.94 -0.87
C PRO A 247 18.25 -11.75 -0.49
N LEU A 248 17.85 -10.49 -0.82
CA LEU A 248 18.57 -9.30 -0.34
C LEU A 248 18.51 -9.18 1.20
N GLY A 249 17.57 -9.88 1.84
CA GLY A 249 17.45 -9.96 3.31
C GLY A 249 17.23 -8.60 3.97
N ALA A 250 16.58 -7.69 3.29
CA ALA A 250 16.23 -6.36 3.79
C ALA A 250 14.76 -6.30 4.20
N ALA A 251 14.38 -5.28 4.97
CA ALA A 251 12.98 -5.05 5.34
C ALA A 251 12.13 -4.62 4.14
N ASP A 252 10.81 -4.89 4.18
CA ASP A 252 9.88 -4.60 3.09
C ASP A 252 10.04 -3.19 2.48
N PRO A 253 10.18 -2.09 3.26
CA PRO A 253 10.37 -0.76 2.65
C PRO A 253 11.63 -0.65 1.78
N ALA A 254 12.72 -1.33 2.19
CA ALA A 254 13.95 -1.35 1.42
C ALA A 254 13.79 -2.16 0.12
N LEU A 255 13.02 -3.25 0.16
CA LEU A 255 12.70 -4.07 -1.02
C LEU A 255 11.79 -3.28 -1.99
N ASP A 256 10.77 -2.58 -1.49
CA ASP A 256 9.88 -1.75 -2.32
C ASP A 256 10.63 -0.57 -2.97
N LYS A 257 11.54 0.10 -2.23
CA LYS A 257 12.43 1.11 -2.81
C LYS A 257 13.42 0.55 -3.83
N THR A 258 13.90 -0.67 -3.58
CA THR A 258 14.74 -1.38 -4.56
C THR A 258 13.96 -1.64 -5.86
N LEU A 259 12.72 -2.08 -5.77
CA LEU A 259 11.84 -2.22 -6.94
C LEU A 259 11.67 -0.88 -7.67
N ALA A 260 11.43 0.22 -6.95
CA ALA A 260 11.31 1.55 -7.57
C ALA A 260 12.61 2.00 -8.26
N ALA A 261 13.76 1.73 -7.66
CA ALA A 261 15.06 2.02 -8.25
C ALA A 261 15.34 1.15 -9.49
N ILE A 262 14.91 -0.13 -9.50
CA ILE A 262 14.95 -0.99 -10.69
C ILE A 262 14.08 -0.42 -11.80
N GLY A 263 12.86 -0.03 -11.51
CA GLY A 263 11.94 0.59 -12.48
C GLY A 263 12.41 1.94 -12.98
N GLY A 264 12.97 2.77 -12.11
CA GLY A 264 13.55 4.09 -12.47
C GLY A 264 12.50 5.13 -12.85
N TRP A 265 11.25 4.96 -12.45
CA TRP A 265 10.14 5.85 -12.80
C TRP A 265 10.11 7.16 -11.99
N ALA A 266 10.83 7.21 -10.86
CA ALA A 266 10.92 8.39 -10.00
C ALA A 266 12.23 8.40 -9.18
N PRO A 267 12.70 9.56 -8.69
CA PRO A 267 13.95 9.70 -7.95
C PRO A 267 13.81 9.28 -6.47
N VAL A 268 13.25 8.10 -6.19
CA VAL A 268 13.03 7.61 -4.82
C VAL A 268 14.35 7.24 -4.13
N GLY A 269 15.27 6.59 -4.87
CA GLY A 269 16.49 6.01 -4.30
C GLY A 269 16.22 4.69 -3.55
N THR A 270 17.28 4.14 -2.92
CA THR A 270 17.19 2.86 -2.18
C THR A 270 17.27 3.03 -0.66
N ARG A 271 17.56 4.25 -0.17
CA ARG A 271 17.78 4.50 1.25
C ARG A 271 16.48 4.38 2.04
N VAL A 272 16.54 3.64 3.14
CA VAL A 272 15.50 3.60 4.18
C VAL A 272 16.06 4.18 5.48
N ARG A 273 15.18 4.60 6.38
CA ARG A 273 15.58 5.19 7.66
C ARG A 273 16.10 4.16 8.65
N TRP A 274 17.01 4.64 9.52
CA TRP A 274 17.42 3.89 10.69
C TRP A 274 16.20 3.38 11.50
N PRO A 275 16.24 2.14 12.04
CA PRO A 275 17.39 1.21 12.10
C PRO A 275 17.46 0.22 10.93
N HIS A 276 16.68 0.37 9.88
CA HIS A 276 16.63 -0.58 8.78
C HIS A 276 17.80 -0.41 7.82
N ARG A 277 18.23 -1.53 7.25
CA ARG A 277 19.33 -1.57 6.28
C ARG A 277 18.80 -1.32 4.86
N SER A 278 19.40 -0.36 4.19
CA SER A 278 19.17 -0.09 2.77
C SER A 278 19.83 -1.12 1.88
N VAL A 279 19.26 -1.38 0.71
CA VAL A 279 19.95 -2.13 -0.35
C VAL A 279 20.94 -1.19 -1.04
N PRO A 280 22.21 -1.58 -1.24
CA PRO A 280 23.19 -0.73 -1.91
C PRO A 280 22.76 -0.38 -3.34
N ALA A 281 22.86 0.90 -3.72
CA ALA A 281 22.50 1.37 -5.07
C ALA A 281 23.29 0.65 -6.17
N GLY A 282 24.52 0.21 -5.90
CA GLY A 282 25.33 -0.58 -6.84
C GLY A 282 24.75 -1.94 -7.23
N ALA A 283 23.76 -2.46 -6.48
CA ALA A 283 23.06 -3.70 -6.86
C ALA A 283 21.98 -3.48 -7.96
N ILE A 284 21.53 -2.26 -8.14
CA ILE A 284 20.38 -1.96 -9.02
C ILE A 284 20.63 -2.33 -10.50
N PRO A 285 21.79 -2.05 -11.12
CA PRO A 285 21.99 -2.40 -12.53
C PRO A 285 21.86 -3.91 -12.80
N ALA A 286 22.41 -4.76 -11.94
CA ALA A 286 22.31 -6.21 -12.08
C ALA A 286 20.87 -6.70 -11.90
N LEU A 287 20.15 -6.20 -10.88
CA LEU A 287 18.75 -6.54 -10.63
C LEU A 287 17.83 -6.06 -11.77
N ARG A 288 18.10 -4.88 -12.34
CA ARG A 288 17.37 -4.39 -13.51
C ARG A 288 17.54 -5.30 -14.72
N ALA A 289 18.76 -5.76 -15.00
CA ALA A 289 19.01 -6.71 -16.10
C ALA A 289 18.23 -8.02 -15.91
N VAL A 290 18.10 -8.49 -14.67
CA VAL A 290 17.26 -9.67 -14.36
C VAL A 290 15.78 -9.36 -14.60
N ALA A 291 15.28 -8.22 -14.11
CA ALA A 291 13.89 -7.82 -14.31
C ALA A 291 13.55 -7.66 -15.82
N GLN A 292 14.44 -7.07 -16.60
CA GLN A 292 14.29 -6.94 -18.06
C GLN A 292 14.22 -8.30 -18.77
N ARG A 293 14.84 -9.33 -18.24
CA ARG A 293 14.76 -10.68 -18.79
C ARG A 293 13.50 -11.42 -18.35
N LEU A 294 13.10 -11.31 -17.09
CA LEU A 294 11.99 -12.10 -16.52
C LEU A 294 10.62 -11.43 -16.70
N VAL A 295 10.56 -10.11 -16.60
CA VAL A 295 9.30 -9.33 -16.60
C VAL A 295 9.41 -8.05 -17.47
N PRO A 296 9.88 -8.17 -18.72
CA PRO A 296 10.11 -7.00 -19.61
C PRO A 296 8.83 -6.19 -19.80
N GLU A 297 7.66 -6.80 -19.81
CA GLU A 297 6.36 -6.18 -20.03
C GLU A 297 6.02 -5.12 -18.97
N LEU A 298 6.60 -5.26 -17.77
CA LEU A 298 6.40 -4.28 -16.70
C LEU A 298 7.29 -3.05 -16.86
N LEU A 299 8.45 -3.19 -17.53
CA LEU A 299 9.48 -2.15 -17.61
C LEU A 299 9.45 -1.36 -18.94
N GLY A 300 8.68 -1.84 -19.90
CA GLY A 300 8.56 -1.26 -21.24
C GLY A 300 7.52 -0.15 -21.36
#